data_e837f35899ee6d38fd64232cac9630cc
#
_entry.id   e837f35899ee6d38fd64232cac9630cc
#
_cell.length_a   1.000
_cell.length_b   1.000
_cell.length_c   1.000
_cell.angle_alpha   90.00
_cell.angle_beta   90.00
_cell.angle_gamma   90.00
#
_symmetry.space_group_name_H-M   'P 1'
#
loop_
_entity.id
_entity.type
_entity.pdbx_description
1 polymer ?
#
loop_
_entity_poly.entity_id
_entity_poly.type
_entity_poly.pdbx_seq_one_letter_code
_entity_poly.pdbx_strand_id
1 'polypeptide(L)'
;TYIGGEGTGYEAVKAPLFVGLASTKGDISTAHEWESLGKPILSIHDKDAQWWEKLTQYKSTVYWDKDKTLGAPFVMFYNAGGRHPETDLKGERVGIALSKDMKTWKRYPGNPVFAHEADGTITGDAHIQKMGDVYVMFYFSAFEPSRKYKAFNTFAASYDLVNWTDWHGADLIIP
;
A
#
# COMPACT_ATOMS: atom_id res chain seq x y z
N THR A 1 9.57 1.09 -5.27
CA THR A 1 10.62 0.05 -5.39
C THR A 1 10.87 -0.57 -4.04
N TYR A 2 10.84 -1.90 -3.96
CA TYR A 2 11.14 -2.64 -2.73
C TYR A 2 12.65 -2.59 -2.45
N ILE A 3 13.00 -2.42 -1.18
CA ILE A 3 14.33 -2.80 -0.72
C ILE A 3 14.09 -4.08 0.10
N GLY A 4 14.46 -5.23 -0.47
CA GLY A 4 14.40 -6.51 0.22
C GLY A 4 15.45 -6.55 1.32
N GLY A 5 15.09 -7.04 2.49
CA GLY A 5 16.05 -7.63 3.41
C GLY A 5 16.64 -8.93 2.83
N GLU A 6 17.44 -9.64 3.58
CA GLU A 6 18.06 -10.91 3.15
C GLU A 6 17.00 -11.93 2.70
N GLY A 7 16.83 -12.08 1.41
CA GLY A 7 15.89 -13.01 0.80
C GLY A 7 15.58 -12.65 -0.64
N THR A 8 15.55 -13.61 -1.52
CA THR A 8 15.26 -13.42 -2.94
C THR A 8 13.84 -13.88 -3.28
N GLY A 9 13.05 -13.00 -3.92
CA GLY A 9 11.79 -13.37 -4.56
C GLY A 9 10.61 -13.56 -3.61
N TYR A 10 9.80 -14.57 -3.84
CA TYR A 10 8.54 -14.89 -3.14
C TYR A 10 8.66 -15.17 -1.62
N GLU A 11 9.84 -15.09 -1.07
CA GLU A 11 10.07 -15.21 0.36
C GLU A 11 9.76 -13.94 1.17
N ALA A 12 9.12 -12.96 0.57
CA ALA A 12 8.60 -11.75 1.24
C ALA A 12 7.78 -12.04 2.51
N VAL A 13 7.25 -13.26 2.64
CA VAL A 13 6.54 -13.73 3.84
C VAL A 13 7.50 -14.08 4.97
N LYS A 14 8.78 -14.33 4.67
CA LYS A 14 9.81 -14.75 5.63
C LYS A 14 10.81 -13.66 5.99
N ALA A 15 10.98 -12.67 5.13
CA ALA A 15 11.88 -11.55 5.34
C ALA A 15 11.11 -10.23 5.29
N PRO A 16 11.33 -9.30 6.22
CA PRO A 16 10.66 -8.01 6.19
C PRO A 16 11.08 -7.22 4.95
N LEU A 17 10.10 -6.69 4.23
CA LEU A 17 10.30 -5.77 3.12
C LEU A 17 10.12 -4.33 3.60
N PHE A 18 10.83 -3.42 2.94
CA PHE A 18 10.78 -1.99 3.20
C PHE A 18 10.54 -1.23 1.91
N VAL A 19 9.94 -0.05 2.01
CA VAL A 19 9.75 0.83 0.84
C VAL A 19 10.98 1.69 0.65
N GLY A 20 11.61 1.60 -0.53
CA GLY A 20 12.77 2.39 -0.91
C GLY A 20 12.47 3.39 -2.02
N LEU A 21 13.41 4.30 -2.27
CA LEU A 21 13.37 5.29 -3.33
C LEU A 21 14.64 5.24 -4.17
N ALA A 22 14.48 5.23 -5.48
CA ALA A 22 15.55 5.49 -6.44
C ALA A 22 15.09 6.57 -7.44
N SER A 23 16.01 7.37 -7.94
CA SER A 23 15.77 8.43 -8.91
C SER A 23 16.72 8.34 -10.09
N THR A 24 16.31 8.88 -11.21
CA THR A 24 17.14 9.08 -12.39
C THR A 24 16.99 10.52 -12.91
N LYS A 25 18.00 11.03 -13.60
CA LYS A 25 18.00 12.38 -14.18
C LYS A 25 17.53 12.41 -15.64
N GLY A 26 17.38 11.25 -16.27
CA GLY A 26 17.00 11.12 -17.66
C GLY A 26 15.54 10.78 -17.87
N ASP A 27 15.20 10.51 -19.12
CA ASP A 27 13.92 9.94 -19.49
C ASP A 27 13.82 8.55 -18.86
N ILE A 28 12.74 8.30 -18.14
CA ILE A 28 12.52 7.05 -17.40
C ILE A 28 12.47 5.82 -18.32
N SER A 29 12.07 6.03 -19.59
CA SER A 29 11.98 4.94 -20.58
C SER A 29 13.36 4.49 -21.11
N THR A 30 14.37 5.34 -20.99
CA THR A 30 15.73 5.10 -21.48
C THR A 30 16.79 5.18 -20.40
N ALA A 31 16.38 5.33 -19.13
CA ALA A 31 17.31 5.48 -18.02
C ALA A 31 18.04 4.16 -17.73
N HIS A 32 19.35 4.19 -17.79
CA HIS A 32 20.24 3.08 -17.44
C HIS A 32 20.87 3.23 -16.04
N GLU A 33 20.85 4.46 -15.50
CA GLU A 33 21.44 4.80 -14.22
C GLU A 33 20.38 5.28 -13.25
N TRP A 34 20.34 4.66 -12.08
CA TRP A 34 19.44 4.97 -10.99
C TRP A 34 20.21 5.22 -9.71
N GLU A 35 19.97 6.34 -9.09
CA GLU A 35 20.54 6.71 -7.80
C GLU A 35 19.57 6.29 -6.68
N SER A 36 19.99 5.33 -5.86
CA SER A 36 19.23 4.92 -4.68
C SER A 36 19.41 5.93 -3.55
N LEU A 37 18.36 6.19 -2.79
CA LEU A 37 18.46 6.99 -1.56
C LEU A 37 19.33 6.32 -0.48
N GLY A 38 19.64 5.02 -0.63
CA GLY A 38 20.51 4.26 0.27
C GLY A 38 19.89 3.89 1.61
N LYS A 39 18.64 4.28 1.84
CA LYS A 39 17.86 3.93 3.04
C LYS A 39 16.38 3.79 2.70
N PRO A 40 15.62 3.00 3.48
CA PRO A 40 14.18 2.96 3.34
C PRO A 40 13.54 4.33 3.58
N ILE A 41 12.44 4.61 2.86
CA ILE A 41 11.58 5.77 3.12
C ILE A 41 10.43 5.42 4.07
N LEU A 42 10.09 4.13 4.16
CA LEU A 42 9.25 3.53 5.20
C LEU A 42 9.86 2.21 5.63
N SER A 43 9.88 1.95 6.94
CA SER A 43 10.43 0.73 7.53
C SER A 43 9.57 0.26 8.71
N ILE A 44 9.49 -1.04 8.91
CA ILE A 44 8.87 -1.65 10.10
C ILE A 44 9.59 -1.26 11.39
N HIS A 45 10.86 -0.80 11.28
CA HIS A 45 11.69 -0.36 12.42
C HIS A 45 11.53 1.13 12.76
N ASP A 46 10.76 1.88 11.96
CA ASP A 46 10.50 3.28 12.27
C ASP A 46 9.74 3.40 13.61
N LYS A 47 9.99 4.47 14.34
CA LYS A 47 9.37 4.69 15.66
C LYS A 47 7.87 4.86 15.59
N ASP A 48 7.34 5.36 14.47
CA ASP A 48 5.93 5.57 14.18
C ASP A 48 5.29 4.41 13.42
N ALA A 49 6.03 3.31 13.16
CA ALA A 49 5.48 2.10 12.56
C ALA A 49 4.45 1.44 13.49
N GLN A 50 3.23 1.25 12.99
CA GLN A 50 2.11 0.74 13.76
C GLN A 50 2.05 -0.80 13.73
N TRP A 51 1.23 -1.40 14.59
CA TRP A 51 1.10 -2.85 14.74
C TRP A 51 0.78 -3.59 13.44
N TRP A 52 -0.05 -3.00 12.57
CA TRP A 52 -0.51 -3.60 11.31
C TRP A 52 0.57 -3.66 10.22
N GLU A 53 1.71 -3.01 10.41
CA GLU A 53 2.83 -2.95 9.44
C GLU A 53 4.14 -3.55 9.96
N LYS A 54 4.11 -4.25 11.10
CA LYS A 54 5.32 -4.76 11.78
C LYS A 54 5.94 -6.01 11.16
N LEU A 55 5.28 -6.67 10.23
CA LEU A 55 5.82 -7.86 9.56
C LEU A 55 6.46 -7.51 8.21
N THR A 56 5.84 -6.63 7.43
CA THR A 56 6.32 -6.26 6.09
C THR A 56 5.66 -4.99 5.58
N GLN A 57 6.34 -4.27 4.68
CA GLN A 57 5.81 -3.09 3.97
C GLN A 57 6.24 -3.20 2.51
N TYR A 58 5.31 -3.13 1.55
CA TYR A 58 5.62 -3.35 0.14
C TYR A 58 4.51 -2.87 -0.80
N LYS A 59 4.64 -3.09 -2.10
CA LYS A 59 3.65 -2.79 -3.15
C LYS A 59 3.08 -1.38 -3.04
N SER A 60 3.97 -0.39 -3.04
CA SER A 60 3.58 1.01 -2.92
C SER A 60 3.28 1.64 -4.27
N THR A 61 2.23 2.42 -4.33
CA THR A 61 1.91 3.34 -5.42
C THR A 61 1.81 4.76 -4.89
N VAL A 62 2.17 5.74 -5.71
CA VAL A 62 2.06 7.15 -5.34
C VAL A 62 1.04 7.82 -6.23
N TYR A 63 0.00 8.37 -5.61
CA TYR A 63 -0.96 9.23 -6.24
C TYR A 63 -0.52 10.70 -6.10
N TRP A 64 -0.46 11.43 -7.23
CA TRP A 64 -0.23 12.87 -7.20
C TRP A 64 -1.56 13.59 -7.04
N ASP A 65 -1.84 13.98 -5.81
CA ASP A 65 -3.03 14.73 -5.44
C ASP A 65 -2.81 16.23 -5.61
N LYS A 66 -3.24 16.77 -6.75
CA LYS A 66 -3.13 18.20 -7.07
C LYS A 66 -3.97 19.08 -6.13
N ASP A 67 -5.06 18.53 -5.61
CA ASP A 67 -5.99 19.22 -4.71
C ASP A 67 -5.48 19.22 -3.26
N LYS A 68 -4.48 18.38 -2.96
CA LYS A 68 -3.90 18.22 -1.61
C LYS A 68 -4.95 17.89 -0.56
N THR A 69 -5.86 16.99 -0.89
CA THR A 69 -7.00 16.56 -0.04
C THR A 69 -6.57 16.22 1.38
N LEU A 70 -5.40 15.59 1.53
CA LEU A 70 -4.82 15.26 2.84
C LEU A 70 -3.69 16.23 3.28
N GLY A 71 -3.62 17.42 2.66
CA GLY A 71 -2.64 18.46 3.02
C GLY A 71 -1.24 18.28 2.40
N ALA A 72 -1.05 17.30 1.54
CA ALA A 72 0.20 17.04 0.84
C ALA A 72 -0.06 16.62 -0.62
N PRO A 73 0.83 16.97 -1.58
CA PRO A 73 0.62 16.67 -2.98
C PRO A 73 0.90 15.20 -3.35
N PHE A 74 1.68 14.48 -2.54
CA PHE A 74 2.00 13.08 -2.82
C PHE A 74 1.41 12.19 -1.73
N VAL A 75 0.56 11.27 -2.16
CA VAL A 75 -0.13 10.30 -1.31
C VAL A 75 0.33 8.92 -1.73
N MET A 76 1.14 8.27 -0.91
CA MET A 76 1.55 6.89 -1.13
C MET A 76 0.53 5.97 -0.49
N PHE A 77 0.01 5.04 -1.27
CA PHE A 77 -0.71 3.87 -0.77
C PHE A 77 0.26 2.70 -0.74
N TYR A 78 0.34 1.99 0.36
CA TYR A 78 1.26 0.86 0.52
C TYR A 78 0.59 -0.30 1.26
N ASN A 79 0.98 -1.50 0.87
CA ASN A 79 0.60 -2.70 1.60
C ASN A 79 1.50 -2.88 2.80
N ALA A 80 0.92 -3.34 3.89
CA ALA A 80 1.70 -3.80 5.01
C ALA A 80 1.00 -4.96 5.73
N GLY A 81 1.80 -5.86 6.25
CA GLY A 81 1.35 -7.00 7.04
C GLY A 81 1.66 -6.83 8.51
N GLY A 82 0.72 -7.21 9.33
CA GLY A 82 0.85 -7.18 10.78
C GLY A 82 -0.10 -8.15 11.45
N ARG A 83 -0.01 -8.19 12.78
CA ARG A 83 -0.85 -9.02 13.64
C ARG A 83 -1.60 -8.11 14.61
N HIS A 84 -2.92 -8.26 14.66
CA HIS A 84 -3.75 -7.45 15.55
C HIS A 84 -3.42 -7.75 17.01
N PRO A 85 -3.14 -6.73 17.84
CA PRO A 85 -2.65 -6.95 19.21
C PRO A 85 -3.65 -7.64 20.14
N GLU A 86 -4.96 -7.45 19.91
CA GLU A 86 -6.00 -8.00 20.76
C GLU A 86 -6.58 -9.33 20.24
N THR A 87 -6.76 -9.44 18.93
CA THR A 87 -7.41 -10.61 18.31
C THR A 87 -6.43 -11.64 17.76
N ASP A 88 -5.14 -11.30 17.71
CA ASP A 88 -4.07 -12.08 17.08
C ASP A 88 -4.27 -12.34 15.56
N LEU A 89 -5.28 -11.76 14.95
CA LEU A 89 -5.55 -11.90 13.53
C LEU A 89 -4.39 -11.34 12.69
N LYS A 90 -3.87 -12.16 11.81
CA LYS A 90 -2.83 -11.81 10.85
C LYS A 90 -3.47 -11.38 9.54
N GLY A 91 -2.97 -10.33 8.93
CA GLY A 91 -3.48 -9.88 7.63
C GLY A 91 -2.66 -8.74 7.04
N GLU A 92 -2.89 -8.53 5.76
CA GLU A 92 -2.34 -7.38 5.03
C GLU A 92 -3.42 -6.32 4.86
N ARG A 93 -2.98 -5.07 4.97
CA ARG A 93 -3.83 -3.88 4.94
C ARG A 93 -3.20 -2.81 4.07
N VAL A 94 -4.01 -1.87 3.63
CA VAL A 94 -3.57 -0.69 2.90
C VAL A 94 -3.46 0.50 3.84
N GLY A 95 -2.32 1.15 3.82
CA GLY A 95 -2.10 2.41 4.53
C GLY A 95 -1.66 3.52 3.62
N ILE A 96 -1.63 4.72 4.19
CA ILE A 96 -1.24 5.96 3.53
C ILE A 96 -0.02 6.56 4.20
N ALA A 97 0.92 7.04 3.37
CA ALA A 97 1.96 7.99 3.78
C ALA A 97 1.91 9.24 2.90
N LEU A 98 2.19 10.39 3.49
CA LEU A 98 2.11 11.70 2.88
C LEU A 98 3.49 12.29 2.68
N SER A 99 3.73 12.98 1.55
CA SER A 99 4.97 13.65 1.26
C SER A 99 4.75 14.96 0.48
N LYS A 100 5.68 15.92 0.70
CA LYS A 100 5.77 17.15 -0.09
C LYS A 100 6.87 17.12 -1.15
N ASP A 101 7.81 16.18 -1.04
CA ASP A 101 9.05 16.12 -1.83
C ASP A 101 9.39 14.73 -2.39
N MET A 102 8.54 13.72 -2.13
CA MET A 102 8.73 12.29 -2.42
C MET A 102 9.93 11.63 -1.71
N LYS A 103 10.70 12.35 -0.93
CA LYS A 103 11.88 11.85 -0.20
C LYS A 103 11.60 11.63 1.27
N THR A 104 10.79 12.53 1.85
CA THR A 104 10.39 12.47 3.26
C THR A 104 8.92 12.12 3.34
N TRP A 105 8.61 11.02 4.04
CA TRP A 105 7.26 10.50 4.15
C TRP A 105 6.81 10.46 5.60
N LYS A 106 5.55 10.81 5.81
CA LYS A 106 4.90 10.76 7.12
C LYS A 106 3.67 9.88 7.03
N ARG A 107 3.58 8.88 7.89
CA ARG A 107 2.40 8.01 8.00
C ARG A 107 1.15 8.81 8.33
N TYR A 108 0.05 8.46 7.69
CA TYR A 108 -1.23 9.05 8.04
C TYR A 108 -1.68 8.54 9.42
N PRO A 109 -2.10 9.42 10.34
CA PRO A 109 -2.42 9.00 11.70
C PRO A 109 -3.59 8.03 11.82
N GLY A 110 -4.53 8.06 10.86
CA GLY A 110 -5.70 7.18 10.81
C GLY A 110 -5.48 5.85 10.08
N ASN A 111 -4.24 5.44 9.85
CA ASN A 111 -3.93 4.14 9.25
C ASN A 111 -4.32 2.94 10.14
N PRO A 112 -4.62 1.77 9.57
CA PRO A 112 -4.78 1.51 8.13
C PRO A 112 -6.07 2.12 7.59
N VAL A 113 -6.11 2.50 6.29
CA VAL A 113 -7.28 3.12 5.68
C VAL A 113 -8.20 2.12 4.98
N PHE A 114 -7.71 0.92 4.68
CA PHE A 114 -8.53 -0.11 4.05
C PHE A 114 -8.02 -1.53 4.37
N ALA A 115 -8.95 -2.42 4.71
CA ALA A 115 -8.67 -3.82 5.02
C ALA A 115 -9.91 -4.68 4.91
N HIS A 116 -9.72 -5.98 4.72
CA HIS A 116 -10.70 -7.03 5.02
C HIS A 116 -10.24 -7.77 6.28
N GLU A 117 -11.00 -7.63 7.35
CA GLU A 117 -10.61 -8.08 8.69
C GLU A 117 -10.95 -9.56 8.94
N ALA A 118 -10.26 -10.45 8.24
CA ALA A 118 -10.28 -11.88 8.50
C ALA A 118 -8.87 -12.44 8.59
N ASP A 119 -8.66 -13.52 9.34
CA ASP A 119 -7.32 -14.09 9.52
C ASP A 119 -6.71 -14.59 8.21
N GLY A 120 -5.48 -14.19 7.95
CA GLY A 120 -4.75 -14.53 6.73
C GLY A 120 -5.15 -13.74 5.49
N THR A 121 -6.11 -12.81 5.58
CA THR A 121 -6.56 -12.02 4.43
C THR A 121 -5.45 -11.11 3.90
N ILE A 122 -5.32 -11.08 2.58
CA ILE A 122 -4.48 -10.12 1.86
C ILE A 122 -5.39 -9.05 1.26
N THR A 123 -5.13 -7.79 1.55
CA THR A 123 -5.78 -6.63 0.94
C THR A 123 -4.72 -5.64 0.54
N GLY A 124 -4.60 -5.36 -0.76
CA GLY A 124 -3.52 -4.50 -1.22
C GLY A 124 -3.44 -4.28 -2.72
N ASP A 125 -2.24 -3.98 -3.22
CA ASP A 125 -1.99 -3.59 -4.61
C ASP A 125 -2.82 -2.35 -5.04
N ALA A 126 -3.04 -1.43 -4.09
CA ALA A 126 -3.90 -0.28 -4.29
C ALA A 126 -3.37 0.63 -5.40
N HIS A 127 -4.20 0.88 -6.40
CA HIS A 127 -3.95 1.84 -7.48
C HIS A 127 -5.09 2.84 -7.53
N ILE A 128 -4.76 4.13 -7.38
CA ILE A 128 -5.75 5.19 -7.21
C ILE A 128 -5.91 5.98 -8.50
N GLN A 129 -7.16 6.22 -8.88
CA GLN A 129 -7.53 7.15 -9.95
C GLN A 129 -8.64 8.09 -9.46
N LYS A 130 -8.59 9.36 -9.86
CA LYS A 130 -9.68 10.31 -9.65
C LYS A 130 -10.58 10.31 -10.88
N MET A 131 -11.85 10.05 -10.69
CA MET A 131 -12.90 10.04 -11.71
C MET A 131 -13.98 11.07 -11.33
N GLY A 132 -13.90 12.26 -11.91
CA GLY A 132 -14.72 13.39 -11.46
C GLY A 132 -14.38 13.75 -10.01
N ASP A 133 -15.38 13.73 -9.14
CA ASP A 133 -15.23 14.03 -7.71
C ASP A 133 -14.94 12.81 -6.84
N VAL A 134 -14.85 11.61 -7.45
CA VAL A 134 -14.68 10.34 -6.74
C VAL A 134 -13.26 9.82 -6.95
N TYR A 135 -12.62 9.37 -5.89
CA TYR A 135 -11.41 8.54 -5.95
C TYR A 135 -11.81 7.08 -6.05
N VAL A 136 -11.24 6.37 -7.00
CA VAL A 136 -11.42 4.92 -7.19
C VAL A 136 -10.10 4.23 -6.92
N MET A 137 -10.12 3.29 -6.00
CA MET A 137 -9.00 2.42 -5.68
C MET A 137 -9.25 1.06 -6.31
N PHE A 138 -8.47 0.69 -7.33
CA PHE A 138 -8.39 -0.69 -7.81
C PHE A 138 -7.43 -1.43 -6.89
N TYR A 139 -7.84 -2.59 -6.40
CA TYR A 139 -7.05 -3.35 -5.45
C TYR A 139 -7.18 -4.86 -5.64
N PHE A 140 -6.21 -5.58 -5.09
CA PHE A 140 -6.19 -7.04 -5.01
C PHE A 140 -6.59 -7.48 -3.60
N SER A 141 -7.36 -8.56 -3.51
CA SER A 141 -7.58 -9.27 -2.26
C SER A 141 -7.53 -10.78 -2.44
N ALA A 142 -7.17 -11.49 -1.39
CA ALA A 142 -7.15 -12.94 -1.37
C ALA A 142 -7.42 -13.48 0.03
N PHE A 143 -7.82 -14.75 0.08
CA PHE A 143 -8.08 -15.52 1.29
C PHE A 143 -9.24 -14.97 2.15
N GLU A 144 -10.10 -14.16 1.57
CA GLU A 144 -11.30 -13.67 2.25
C GLU A 144 -12.36 -14.79 2.32
N PRO A 145 -12.90 -15.12 3.52
CA PRO A 145 -13.87 -16.19 3.69
C PRO A 145 -15.16 -16.00 2.89
N SER A 146 -15.65 -14.75 2.81
CA SER A 146 -16.88 -14.41 2.06
C SER A 146 -16.77 -14.70 0.56
N ARG A 147 -15.56 -14.73 0.03
CA ARG A 147 -15.22 -15.05 -1.37
C ARG A 147 -14.62 -16.44 -1.54
N LYS A 148 -14.87 -17.36 -0.60
CA LYS A 148 -14.37 -18.73 -0.62
C LYS A 148 -12.84 -18.80 -0.76
N TYR A 149 -12.12 -17.87 -0.15
CA TYR A 149 -10.65 -17.79 -0.12
C TYR A 149 -9.99 -17.60 -1.49
N LYS A 150 -10.73 -17.24 -2.52
CA LYS A 150 -10.16 -16.96 -3.86
C LYS A 150 -9.44 -15.61 -3.88
N ALA A 151 -8.48 -15.49 -4.79
CA ALA A 151 -7.90 -14.22 -5.17
C ALA A 151 -8.80 -13.49 -6.16
N PHE A 152 -8.94 -12.18 -6.03
CA PHE A 152 -9.74 -11.35 -6.91
C PHE A 152 -9.19 -9.93 -7.02
N ASN A 153 -9.54 -9.24 -8.11
CA ASN A 153 -9.32 -7.82 -8.28
C ASN A 153 -10.67 -7.12 -8.35
N THR A 154 -10.79 -6.03 -7.64
CA THR A 154 -12.01 -5.25 -7.54
C THR A 154 -11.70 -3.79 -7.27
N PHE A 155 -12.67 -3.00 -6.83
CA PHE A 155 -12.46 -1.59 -6.51
C PHE A 155 -13.24 -1.16 -5.27
N ALA A 156 -12.76 -0.08 -4.68
CA ALA A 156 -13.45 0.70 -3.67
C ALA A 156 -13.49 2.17 -4.09
N ALA A 157 -14.46 2.92 -3.58
CA ALA A 157 -14.64 4.33 -3.89
C ALA A 157 -14.57 5.19 -2.64
N SER A 158 -14.04 6.42 -2.79
CA SER A 158 -13.88 7.39 -1.71
C SER A 158 -14.04 8.82 -2.23
N TYR A 159 -14.47 9.72 -1.36
CA TYR A 159 -14.46 11.17 -1.62
C TYR A 159 -13.29 11.90 -0.96
N ASP A 160 -12.54 11.23 -0.08
CA ASP A 160 -11.53 11.86 0.79
C ASP A 160 -10.20 11.10 0.90
N LEU A 161 -10.03 9.99 0.14
CA LEU A 161 -8.86 9.11 0.14
C LEU A 161 -8.68 8.27 1.42
N VAL A 162 -9.53 8.40 2.41
CA VAL A 162 -9.42 7.72 3.71
C VAL A 162 -10.61 6.83 4.04
N ASN A 163 -11.82 7.30 3.73
CA ASN A 163 -13.05 6.54 3.95
C ASN A 163 -13.45 5.86 2.65
N TRP A 164 -13.30 4.54 2.59
CA TRP A 164 -13.52 3.74 1.39
C TRP A 164 -14.78 2.91 1.50
N THR A 165 -15.61 2.96 0.46
CA THR A 165 -16.74 2.06 0.28
C THR A 165 -16.33 0.98 -0.69
N ASP A 166 -16.28 -0.25 -0.21
CA ASP A 166 -15.92 -1.41 -1.01
C ASP A 166 -17.04 -1.82 -1.97
N TRP A 167 -16.65 -2.30 -3.15
CA TRP A 167 -17.55 -2.89 -4.11
C TRP A 167 -17.75 -4.38 -3.78
N HIS A 168 -18.99 -4.74 -3.43
CA HIS A 168 -19.37 -6.13 -3.11
C HIS A 168 -19.99 -6.90 -4.29
N GLY A 169 -19.85 -6.38 -5.52
CA GLY A 169 -20.33 -7.03 -6.74
C GLY A 169 -19.44 -8.14 -7.25
N ALA A 170 -19.58 -8.47 -8.53
CA ALA A 170 -18.71 -9.44 -9.21
C ALA A 170 -17.27 -8.93 -9.34
N ASP A 171 -16.32 -9.84 -9.45
CA ASP A 171 -14.93 -9.51 -9.71
C ASP A 171 -14.81 -8.75 -11.05
N LEU A 172 -13.91 -7.77 -11.11
CA LEU A 172 -13.71 -6.94 -12.31
C LEU A 172 -13.04 -7.70 -13.45
N ILE A 173 -12.23 -8.69 -13.10
CA ILE A 173 -11.57 -9.56 -14.07
C ILE A 173 -12.24 -10.91 -13.98
N ILE A 174 -12.99 -11.24 -15.02
CA ILE A 174 -13.58 -12.56 -15.22
C ILE A 174 -12.55 -13.37 -15.99
N PRO A 175 -12.08 -14.50 -15.48
CA PRO A 175 -11.17 -15.37 -16.20
C PRO A 175 -11.83 -16.00 -17.42
#